data_07a8b23a50f72e1f052a9ce8fff19e86
#
_entry.id   07a8b23a50f72e1f052a9ce8fff19e86
#
_cell.length_a   1.000
_cell.length_b   1.000
_cell.length_c   1.000
_cell.angle_alpha   90.00
_cell.angle_beta   90.00
_cell.angle_gamma   90.00
#
_symmetry.space_group_name_H-M   'P 1'
#
loop_
_entity.id
_entity.type
_entity.pdbx_description
1 polymer ?
#
loop_
_entity_poly.entity_id
_entity_poly.type
_entity_poly.pdbx_seq_one_letter_code
_entity_poly.pdbx_strand_id
1 'polypeptide(L)'
;MLFHRELSENLNVCTECGHHMPITPRDRFGNLFDGGIFVEIKVPKPIIDPLQFKDQKKYPDRMKSAQKTTGETEAMLVAEGDIGRTPVVIAAQDFSFMGGSMGMYVGNAIVKAAERAVELKRPLILFSAAGGARMQEGILSLMQMPRTTVAIQLLKEAKLPYICLLYTSDAADEPRC
;
A
#
# COMPACT_ATOMS: atom_id res chain seq x y z
N MET A 1 17.17 24.65 -9.48
CA MET A 1 15.85 24.80 -8.81
C MET A 1 14.90 23.90 -9.56
N LEU A 2 14.28 22.92 -8.87
CA LEU A 2 13.31 22.01 -9.51
C LEU A 2 11.92 22.64 -9.43
N PHE A 3 11.22 22.69 -10.53
CA PHE A 3 9.83 23.12 -10.55
C PHE A 3 8.92 21.92 -10.25
N HIS A 4 7.96 22.13 -9.38
CA HIS A 4 7.01 21.07 -8.96
C HIS A 4 6.27 20.46 -10.16
N ARG A 5 5.94 21.24 -11.16
CA ARG A 5 5.27 20.77 -12.38
C ARG A 5 6.13 19.79 -13.17
N GLU A 6 7.40 20.13 -13.42
CA GLU A 6 8.34 19.27 -14.15
C GLU A 6 8.56 17.93 -13.40
N LEU A 7 8.61 18.01 -12.07
CA LEU A 7 8.76 16.83 -11.23
C LEU A 7 7.52 15.92 -11.32
N SER A 8 6.31 16.49 -11.28
CA SER A 8 5.06 15.74 -11.45
C SER A 8 4.97 15.09 -12.83
N GLU A 9 5.31 15.82 -13.89
CA GLU A 9 5.30 15.31 -15.27
C GLU A 9 6.31 14.17 -15.46
N ASN A 10 7.40 14.17 -14.68
CA ASN A 10 8.43 13.10 -14.69
C ASN A 10 8.23 12.05 -13.56
N LEU A 11 7.01 11.77 -13.15
CA LEU A 11 6.66 10.75 -12.16
C LEU A 11 7.40 10.90 -10.82
N ASN A 12 7.65 12.12 -10.37
CA ASN A 12 8.46 12.47 -9.19
C ASN A 12 9.91 11.97 -9.23
N VAL A 13 10.47 11.80 -10.43
CA VAL A 13 11.89 11.51 -10.62
C VAL A 13 12.62 12.82 -10.95
N CYS A 14 13.69 13.11 -10.21
CA CYS A 14 14.50 14.29 -10.46
C CYS A 14 15.21 14.20 -11.82
N THR A 15 14.98 15.17 -12.68
CA THR A 15 15.60 15.23 -14.03
C THR A 15 17.10 15.45 -13.99
N GLU A 16 17.63 16.06 -12.91
CA GLU A 16 19.05 16.37 -12.77
C GLU A 16 19.90 15.19 -12.26
N CYS A 17 19.40 14.46 -11.27
CA CYS A 17 20.17 13.40 -10.60
C CYS A 17 19.52 12.02 -10.63
N GLY A 18 18.32 11.87 -11.22
CA GLY A 18 17.60 10.63 -11.29
C GLY A 18 17.01 10.15 -9.94
N HIS A 19 17.07 10.98 -8.88
CA HIS A 19 16.52 10.61 -7.59
C HIS A 19 15.00 10.44 -7.64
N HIS A 20 14.50 9.29 -7.17
CA HIS A 20 13.08 9.00 -7.08
C HIS A 20 12.50 9.56 -5.78
N MET A 21 11.57 10.51 -5.89
CA MET A 21 10.86 11.05 -4.73
C MET A 21 9.61 10.22 -4.44
N PRO A 22 9.07 10.29 -3.20
CA PRO A 22 7.82 9.61 -2.86
C PRO A 22 6.67 10.01 -3.78
N ILE A 23 5.84 9.03 -4.13
CA ILE A 23 4.61 9.21 -4.92
C ILE A 23 3.43 8.64 -4.14
N THR A 24 2.31 9.35 -4.12
CA THR A 24 1.12 8.88 -3.41
C THR A 24 0.48 7.69 -4.12
N PRO A 25 -0.27 6.81 -3.41
CA PRO A 25 -1.02 5.74 -4.06
C PRO A 25 -1.98 6.24 -5.16
N ARG A 26 -2.64 7.38 -4.96
CA ARG A 26 -3.57 7.95 -5.96
C ARG A 26 -2.85 8.41 -7.22
N ASP A 27 -1.74 9.12 -7.07
CA ASP A 27 -0.94 9.55 -8.23
C ASP A 27 -0.38 8.33 -8.96
N ARG A 28 0.05 7.29 -8.21
CA ARG A 28 0.51 6.04 -8.80
C ARG A 28 -0.60 5.36 -9.61
N PHE A 29 -1.81 5.28 -9.08
CA PHE A 29 -2.95 4.72 -9.81
C PHE A 29 -3.29 5.55 -11.05
N GLY A 30 -3.33 6.88 -10.93
CA GLY A 30 -3.56 7.78 -12.05
C GLY A 30 -2.54 7.63 -13.18
N ASN A 31 -1.29 7.29 -12.84
CA ASN A 31 -0.22 7.10 -13.82
C ASN A 31 -0.15 5.67 -14.41
N LEU A 32 -0.62 4.67 -13.67
CA LEU A 32 -0.51 3.26 -14.08
C LEU A 32 -1.73 2.76 -14.86
N PHE A 33 -2.92 3.11 -14.40
CA PHE A 33 -4.14 2.66 -15.06
C PHE A 33 -4.38 3.41 -16.37
N ASP A 34 -4.88 2.71 -17.36
CA ASP A 34 -5.17 3.25 -18.69
C ASP A 34 -6.10 4.47 -18.57
N GLY A 35 -5.64 5.61 -19.09
CA GLY A 35 -6.35 6.88 -19.00
C GLY A 35 -6.56 7.40 -17.57
N GLY A 36 -5.85 6.84 -16.57
CA GLY A 36 -6.03 7.18 -15.16
C GLY A 36 -7.36 6.71 -14.56
N ILE A 37 -8.05 5.76 -15.24
CA ILE A 37 -9.38 5.28 -14.83
C ILE A 37 -9.25 4.03 -13.97
N PHE A 38 -9.73 4.11 -12.74
CA PHE A 38 -9.76 2.98 -11.81
C PHE A 38 -10.97 3.02 -10.88
N VAL A 39 -11.29 1.88 -10.30
CA VAL A 39 -12.33 1.74 -9.28
C VAL A 39 -11.68 1.37 -7.96
N GLU A 40 -11.85 2.22 -6.94
CA GLU A 40 -11.32 1.95 -5.60
C GLU A 40 -12.13 0.84 -4.92
N ILE A 41 -11.45 -0.15 -4.39
CA ILE A 41 -12.03 -1.28 -3.69
C ILE A 41 -12.14 -0.93 -2.20
N LYS A 42 -13.36 -0.98 -1.67
CA LYS A 42 -13.60 -0.74 -0.24
C LYS A 42 -13.01 -1.85 0.60
N VAL A 43 -12.16 -1.46 1.54
CA VAL A 43 -11.54 -2.35 2.52
C VAL A 43 -12.34 -2.34 3.83
N PRO A 44 -12.59 -3.50 4.45
CA PRO A 44 -13.23 -3.57 5.75
C PRO A 44 -12.40 -2.85 6.83
N LYS A 45 -13.04 -1.89 7.52
CA LYS A 45 -12.37 -1.13 8.59
C LYS A 45 -12.26 -2.00 9.85
N PRO A 46 -11.08 -2.11 10.46
CA PRO A 46 -10.90 -2.79 11.73
C PRO A 46 -11.46 -1.95 12.89
N ILE A 47 -11.56 -2.57 14.07
CA ILE A 47 -11.80 -1.86 15.32
C ILE A 47 -10.62 -0.92 15.58
N ILE A 48 -10.90 0.34 15.84
CA ILE A 48 -9.88 1.35 16.13
C ILE A 48 -9.42 1.19 17.57
N ASP A 49 -8.10 1.06 17.76
CA ASP A 49 -7.42 1.06 19.06
C ASP A 49 -7.97 0.06 20.10
N PRO A 50 -8.08 -1.25 19.77
CA PRO A 50 -8.58 -2.22 20.72
C PRO A 50 -7.66 -2.41 21.94
N LEU A 51 -6.39 -2.01 21.83
CA LEU A 51 -5.40 -2.10 22.91
C LEU A 51 -5.33 -0.83 23.76
N GLN A 52 -6.08 0.23 23.42
CA GLN A 52 -6.07 1.53 24.10
C GLN A 52 -4.64 2.11 24.25
N PHE A 53 -3.86 1.99 23.16
CA PHE A 53 -2.46 2.38 23.16
C PHE A 53 -2.28 3.88 23.38
N LYS A 54 -1.38 4.19 24.29
CA LYS A 54 -0.96 5.56 24.60
C LYS A 54 0.53 5.60 24.90
N ASP A 55 1.25 6.42 24.20
CA ASP A 55 2.59 6.92 24.55
C ASP A 55 2.50 8.41 24.90
N GLN A 56 3.21 9.28 24.20
CA GLN A 56 3.06 10.75 24.30
C GLN A 56 1.70 11.23 23.78
N LYS A 57 1.08 10.47 22.83
CA LYS A 57 -0.24 10.75 22.26
C LYS A 57 -1.05 9.45 22.19
N LYS A 58 -2.38 9.57 22.29
CA LYS A 58 -3.26 8.41 22.05
C LYS A 58 -3.19 7.98 20.59
N TYR A 59 -3.31 6.69 20.30
CA TYR A 59 -3.29 6.15 18.94
C TYR A 59 -4.38 6.76 18.03
N PRO A 60 -5.65 6.94 18.47
CA PRO A 60 -6.65 7.64 17.66
C PRO A 60 -6.28 9.06 17.25
N ASP A 61 -5.52 9.78 18.09
CA ASP A 61 -5.08 11.15 17.77
C ASP A 61 -3.96 11.13 16.72
N ARG A 62 -3.08 10.12 16.75
CA ARG A 62 -2.08 9.90 15.70
C ARG A 62 -2.76 9.58 14.36
N MET A 63 -3.79 8.71 14.38
CA MET A 63 -4.58 8.36 13.20
C MET A 63 -5.23 9.61 12.58
N LYS A 64 -5.92 10.43 13.38
CA LYS A 64 -6.51 11.69 12.90
C LYS A 64 -5.47 12.65 12.31
N SER A 65 -4.29 12.74 12.93
CA SER A 65 -3.21 13.57 12.41
C SER A 65 -2.71 13.06 11.05
N ALA A 66 -2.48 11.75 10.91
CA ALA A 66 -2.07 11.14 9.65
C ALA A 66 -3.13 11.33 8.55
N GLN A 67 -4.41 11.10 8.86
CA GLN A 67 -5.53 11.33 7.94
C GLN A 67 -5.59 12.78 7.45
N LYS A 68 -5.39 13.75 8.36
CA LYS A 68 -5.36 15.18 8.00
C LYS A 68 -4.18 15.53 7.10
N THR A 69 -3.03 14.91 7.32
CA THR A 69 -1.81 15.21 6.56
C THR A 69 -1.83 14.59 5.17
N THR A 70 -2.29 13.34 5.05
CA THR A 70 -2.27 12.59 3.78
C THR A 70 -3.55 12.74 2.96
N GLY A 71 -4.67 13.10 3.59
CA GLY A 71 -5.99 13.06 2.98
C GLY A 71 -6.58 11.65 2.86
N GLU A 72 -5.81 10.62 3.26
CA GLU A 72 -6.22 9.22 3.17
C GLU A 72 -6.78 8.70 4.49
N THR A 73 -7.62 7.67 4.41
CA THR A 73 -8.21 7.07 5.62
C THR A 73 -7.25 6.14 6.33
N GLU A 74 -6.30 5.55 5.60
CA GLU A 74 -5.32 4.57 6.08
C GLU A 74 -4.13 4.40 5.12
N ALA A 75 -3.15 3.61 5.54
CA ALA A 75 -1.84 3.48 4.89
C ALA A 75 -1.84 2.62 3.60
N MET A 76 -2.99 2.14 3.12
CA MET A 76 -3.04 1.35 1.88
C MET A 76 -4.34 1.61 1.13
N LEU A 77 -4.23 1.82 -0.18
CA LEU A 77 -5.33 1.86 -1.11
C LEU A 77 -5.34 0.61 -1.98
N VAL A 78 -6.54 0.16 -2.33
CA VAL A 78 -6.73 -0.95 -3.26
C VAL A 78 -7.65 -0.49 -4.39
N ALA A 79 -7.27 -0.80 -5.62
CA ALA A 79 -8.06 -0.44 -6.80
C ALA A 79 -8.01 -1.52 -7.87
N GLU A 80 -8.99 -1.49 -8.78
CA GLU A 80 -9.03 -2.31 -9.98
C GLU A 80 -9.20 -1.45 -11.23
N GLY A 81 -8.62 -1.87 -12.33
CA GLY A 81 -8.65 -1.18 -13.61
C GLY A 81 -7.80 -1.93 -14.63
N ASP A 82 -7.50 -1.29 -15.75
CA ASP A 82 -6.71 -1.88 -16.81
C ASP A 82 -5.33 -1.23 -16.91
N ILE A 83 -4.30 -2.03 -17.19
CA ILE A 83 -2.96 -1.58 -17.57
C ILE A 83 -2.63 -2.19 -18.93
N GLY A 84 -2.46 -1.37 -19.96
CA GLY A 84 -2.24 -1.84 -21.33
C GLY A 84 -3.36 -2.76 -21.80
N ARG A 85 -4.60 -2.45 -21.47
CA ARG A 85 -5.80 -3.26 -21.74
C ARG A 85 -5.84 -4.62 -21.01
N THR A 86 -4.99 -4.82 -20.02
CA THR A 86 -5.00 -6.01 -19.19
C THR A 86 -5.64 -5.65 -17.83
N PRO A 87 -6.77 -6.28 -17.45
CA PRO A 87 -7.42 -6.01 -16.19
C PRO A 87 -6.60 -6.53 -15.02
N VAL A 88 -6.37 -5.68 -14.01
CA VAL A 88 -5.53 -5.98 -12.84
C VAL A 88 -6.19 -5.48 -11.55
N VAL A 89 -5.76 -6.03 -10.42
CA VAL A 89 -6.00 -5.48 -9.09
C VAL A 89 -4.66 -4.96 -8.55
N ILE A 90 -4.67 -3.75 -8.02
CA ILE A 90 -3.47 -3.13 -7.44
C ILE A 90 -3.74 -2.75 -5.99
N ALA A 91 -2.79 -3.06 -5.11
CA ALA A 91 -2.73 -2.51 -3.76
C ALA A 91 -1.46 -1.67 -3.64
N ALA A 92 -1.58 -0.44 -3.15
CA ALA A 92 -0.45 0.46 -2.98
C ALA A 92 -0.42 1.03 -1.57
N GLN A 93 0.74 0.93 -0.93
CA GLN A 93 0.99 1.39 0.42
C GLN A 93 1.47 2.84 0.40
N ASP A 94 0.96 3.66 1.32
CA ASP A 94 1.35 5.04 1.50
C ASP A 94 2.33 5.17 2.67
N PHE A 95 3.60 5.39 2.36
CA PHE A 95 4.64 5.59 3.37
C PHE A 95 4.43 6.88 4.19
N SER A 96 3.75 7.88 3.64
CA SER A 96 3.46 9.13 4.35
C SER A 96 2.42 8.94 5.46
N PHE A 97 1.60 7.88 5.39
CA PHE A 97 0.66 7.55 6.45
C PHE A 97 1.33 6.69 7.52
N MET A 98 1.78 7.29 8.61
CA MET A 98 2.44 6.61 9.75
C MET A 98 3.60 5.69 9.33
N GLY A 99 4.44 6.14 8.36
CA GLY A 99 5.54 5.34 7.82
C GLY A 99 5.09 4.11 7.03
N GLY A 100 3.88 4.10 6.49
CA GLY A 100 3.32 2.95 5.79
C GLY A 100 3.12 1.71 6.67
N SER A 101 3.19 1.86 8.00
CA SER A 101 3.26 0.73 8.93
C SER A 101 2.08 -0.24 8.78
N MET A 102 2.41 -1.54 8.79
CA MET A 102 1.46 -2.62 8.63
C MET A 102 0.64 -2.80 9.92
N GLY A 103 -0.61 -2.32 9.90
CA GLY A 103 -1.61 -2.56 10.92
C GLY A 103 -2.72 -3.47 10.42
N MET A 104 -3.78 -3.63 11.23
CA MET A 104 -4.94 -4.46 10.89
C MET A 104 -5.61 -4.02 9.58
N TYR A 105 -5.67 -2.70 9.31
CA TYR A 105 -6.25 -2.23 8.06
C TYR A 105 -5.42 -2.64 6.84
N VAL A 106 -4.10 -2.48 6.90
CA VAL A 106 -3.21 -2.89 5.80
C VAL A 106 -3.33 -4.40 5.55
N GLY A 107 -3.38 -5.20 6.63
CA GLY A 107 -3.65 -6.63 6.52
C GLY A 107 -5.00 -6.93 5.84
N ASN A 108 -6.07 -6.25 6.25
CA ASN A 108 -7.38 -6.37 5.59
C ASN A 108 -7.34 -5.96 4.12
N ALA A 109 -6.58 -4.91 3.78
CA ALA A 109 -6.44 -4.42 2.42
C ALA A 109 -5.76 -5.45 1.50
N ILE A 110 -4.67 -6.07 1.97
CA ILE A 110 -3.97 -7.12 1.21
C ILE A 110 -4.86 -8.35 1.04
N VAL A 111 -5.53 -8.80 2.10
CA VAL A 111 -6.48 -9.92 2.02
C VAL A 111 -7.59 -9.61 1.03
N LYS A 112 -8.21 -8.43 1.13
CA LYS A 112 -9.29 -8.01 0.22
C LYS A 112 -8.83 -7.90 -1.23
N ALA A 113 -7.62 -7.40 -1.47
CA ALA A 113 -7.03 -7.32 -2.81
C ALA A 113 -6.83 -8.72 -3.40
N ALA A 114 -6.30 -9.67 -2.62
CA ALA A 114 -6.11 -11.05 -3.06
C ALA A 114 -7.44 -11.76 -3.35
N GLU A 115 -8.43 -11.64 -2.46
CA GLU A 115 -9.78 -12.18 -2.66
C GLU A 115 -10.41 -11.61 -3.94
N ARG A 116 -10.30 -10.29 -4.15
CA ARG A 116 -10.85 -9.62 -5.33
C ARG A 116 -10.15 -10.07 -6.61
N ALA A 117 -8.84 -10.22 -6.57
CA ALA A 117 -8.07 -10.72 -7.71
C ALA A 117 -8.48 -12.16 -8.08
N VAL A 118 -8.69 -13.04 -7.10
CA VAL A 118 -9.19 -14.41 -7.33
C VAL A 118 -10.61 -14.40 -7.88
N GLU A 119 -11.51 -13.61 -7.29
CA GLU A 119 -12.89 -13.47 -7.74
C GLU A 119 -12.99 -13.07 -9.22
N LEU A 120 -12.18 -12.08 -9.61
CA LEU A 120 -12.17 -11.54 -10.97
C LEU A 120 -11.24 -12.29 -11.93
N LYS A 121 -10.46 -13.26 -11.43
CA LYS A 121 -9.41 -13.97 -12.20
C LYS A 121 -8.41 -13.01 -12.83
N ARG A 122 -7.93 -12.04 -12.03
CA ARG A 122 -6.98 -11.00 -12.45
C ARG A 122 -5.66 -11.13 -11.67
N PRO A 123 -4.53 -10.69 -12.23
CA PRO A 123 -3.29 -10.58 -11.45
C PRO A 123 -3.41 -9.56 -10.33
N LEU A 124 -2.65 -9.78 -9.25
CA LEU A 124 -2.48 -8.82 -8.17
C LEU A 124 -1.08 -8.18 -8.25
N ILE A 125 -1.05 -6.85 -8.23
CA ILE A 125 0.19 -6.08 -8.12
C ILE A 125 0.18 -5.37 -6.76
N LEU A 126 1.23 -5.56 -5.96
CA LEU A 126 1.39 -4.93 -4.66
C LEU A 126 2.60 -3.99 -4.67
N PHE A 127 2.38 -2.71 -4.39
CA PHE A 127 3.43 -1.73 -4.09
C PHE A 127 3.59 -1.65 -2.59
N SER A 128 4.66 -2.24 -2.07
CA SER A 128 4.96 -2.25 -0.64
C SER A 128 5.91 -1.12 -0.27
N ALA A 129 5.51 -0.30 0.70
CA ALA A 129 6.28 0.81 1.23
C ALA A 129 6.01 0.93 2.74
N ALA A 130 6.68 0.10 3.55
CA ALA A 130 6.42 -0.01 4.98
C ALA A 130 7.69 0.14 5.81
N GLY A 131 7.62 0.93 6.87
CA GLY A 131 8.63 0.99 7.92
C GLY A 131 8.56 -0.16 8.92
N GLY A 132 7.64 -1.11 8.75
CA GLY A 132 7.47 -2.28 9.62
C GLY A 132 6.05 -2.46 10.18
N ALA A 133 5.92 -3.30 11.20
CA ALA A 133 4.66 -3.54 11.91
C ALA A 133 4.22 -2.32 12.71
N ARG A 134 2.91 -2.03 12.74
CA ARG A 134 2.36 -0.87 13.47
C ARG A 134 2.42 -1.09 14.98
N MET A 135 3.35 -0.42 15.63
CA MET A 135 3.63 -0.57 17.07
C MET A 135 2.38 -0.35 17.93
N GLN A 136 1.53 0.62 17.57
CA GLN A 136 0.33 0.96 18.32
C GLN A 136 -0.74 -0.14 18.35
N GLU A 137 -0.65 -1.08 17.43
CA GLU A 137 -1.54 -2.24 17.37
C GLU A 137 -0.89 -3.51 17.94
N GLY A 138 0.35 -3.44 18.41
CA GLY A 138 1.05 -4.51 19.11
C GLY A 138 1.00 -5.85 18.39
N ILE A 139 0.62 -6.91 19.09
CA ILE A 139 0.52 -8.26 18.54
C ILE A 139 -0.46 -8.37 17.37
N LEU A 140 -1.49 -7.51 17.31
CA LEU A 140 -2.47 -7.54 16.24
C LEU A 140 -1.86 -7.15 14.89
N SER A 141 -0.87 -6.25 14.87
CA SER A 141 -0.13 -5.95 13.66
C SER A 141 0.76 -7.13 13.21
N LEU A 142 1.40 -7.83 14.14
CA LEU A 142 2.19 -9.02 13.81
C LEU A 142 1.34 -10.16 13.24
N MET A 143 0.09 -10.30 13.72
CA MET A 143 -0.84 -11.32 13.21
C MET A 143 -1.32 -11.02 11.77
N GLN A 144 -1.02 -9.86 11.21
CA GLN A 144 -1.32 -9.61 9.80
C GLN A 144 -0.38 -10.38 8.86
N MET A 145 0.85 -10.68 9.27
CA MET A 145 1.82 -11.41 8.43
C MET A 145 1.30 -12.81 8.03
N PRO A 146 0.89 -13.71 8.95
CA PRO A 146 0.33 -15.00 8.55
C PRO A 146 -0.95 -14.85 7.74
N ARG A 147 -1.82 -13.88 8.06
CA ARG A 147 -3.06 -13.65 7.30
C ARG A 147 -2.79 -13.28 5.84
N THR A 148 -1.87 -12.35 5.60
CA THR A 148 -1.51 -11.94 4.25
C THR A 148 -0.79 -13.05 3.49
N THR A 149 0.05 -13.85 4.16
CA THR A 149 0.69 -15.03 3.55
C THR A 149 -0.35 -16.03 3.05
N VAL A 150 -1.38 -16.32 3.85
CA VAL A 150 -2.48 -17.21 3.44
C VAL A 150 -3.26 -16.60 2.27
N ALA A 151 -3.53 -15.29 2.28
CA ALA A 151 -4.22 -14.63 1.19
C ALA A 151 -3.44 -14.71 -0.14
N ILE A 152 -2.12 -14.55 -0.10
CA ILE A 152 -1.28 -14.72 -1.30
C ILE A 152 -1.25 -16.17 -1.77
N GLN A 153 -1.34 -17.15 -0.88
CA GLN A 153 -1.46 -18.56 -1.24
C GLN A 153 -2.72 -18.84 -2.08
N LEU A 154 -3.84 -18.13 -1.84
CA LEU A 154 -5.05 -18.25 -2.67
C LEU A 154 -4.79 -17.88 -4.14
N LEU A 155 -3.98 -16.86 -4.40
CA LEU A 155 -3.58 -16.48 -5.77
C LEU A 155 -2.78 -17.60 -6.44
N LYS A 156 -1.85 -18.20 -5.72
CA LYS A 156 -1.05 -19.32 -6.21
C LYS A 156 -1.94 -20.53 -6.55
N GLU A 157 -2.89 -20.88 -5.71
CA GLU A 157 -3.85 -21.97 -5.95
C GLU A 157 -4.75 -21.67 -7.15
N ALA A 158 -5.16 -20.41 -7.31
CA ALA A 158 -5.91 -19.93 -8.46
C ALA A 158 -5.05 -19.79 -9.74
N LYS A 159 -3.73 -20.02 -9.67
CA LYS A 159 -2.74 -19.84 -10.75
C LYS A 159 -2.74 -18.43 -11.33
N LEU A 160 -2.93 -17.44 -10.48
CA LEU A 160 -2.93 -16.04 -10.86
C LEU A 160 -1.55 -15.40 -10.55
N PRO A 161 -1.05 -14.51 -11.42
CA PRO A 161 0.20 -13.80 -11.17
C PRO A 161 0.10 -12.91 -9.92
N TYR A 162 1.14 -12.94 -9.09
CA TYR A 162 1.36 -12.02 -7.99
C TYR A 162 2.69 -11.31 -8.19
N ILE A 163 2.67 -9.99 -8.27
CA ILE A 163 3.83 -9.15 -8.48
C ILE A 163 3.95 -8.20 -7.30
N CYS A 164 5.03 -8.33 -6.52
CA CYS A 164 5.31 -7.43 -5.41
C CYS A 164 6.49 -6.53 -5.78
N LEU A 165 6.27 -5.21 -5.70
CA LEU A 165 7.28 -4.19 -5.90
C LEU A 165 7.63 -3.60 -4.54
N LEU A 166 8.87 -3.78 -4.11
CA LEU A 166 9.39 -3.31 -2.84
C LEU A 166 10.00 -1.92 -3.03
N TYR A 167 9.59 -0.97 -2.19
CA TYR A 167 10.08 0.40 -2.26
C TYR A 167 11.28 0.66 -1.34
N THR A 168 11.30 0.07 -0.15
CA THR A 168 12.26 0.43 0.90
C THR A 168 13.25 -0.66 1.28
N SER A 169 13.02 -1.91 0.88
CA SER A 169 13.98 -3.00 1.08
C SER A 169 13.83 -4.02 -0.02
N ASP A 170 14.94 -4.32 -0.69
CA ASP A 170 15.08 -5.48 -1.54
C ASP A 170 16.11 -6.41 -0.89
N ALA A 171 15.68 -7.60 -0.50
CA ALA A 171 16.56 -8.59 0.11
C ALA A 171 17.73 -9.00 -0.82
N ALA A 172 17.63 -8.75 -2.13
CA ALA A 172 18.69 -8.97 -3.09
C ALA A 172 19.76 -7.88 -3.06
N ASP A 173 19.41 -6.66 -2.66
CA ASP A 173 20.32 -5.51 -2.60
C ASP A 173 20.93 -5.32 -1.21
N GLU A 174 20.42 -6.01 -0.18
CA GLU A 174 20.97 -5.94 1.16
C GLU A 174 22.22 -6.83 1.26
N PRO A 175 23.41 -6.26 1.50
CA PRO A 175 24.66 -7.02 1.48
C PRO A 175 24.76 -8.07 2.60
N ARG A 176 23.88 -8.06 3.59
CA ARG A 176 23.75 -9.09 4.65
C ARG A 176 22.48 -8.83 5.50
N CYS A 177 21.57 -9.72 5.47
CA CYS A 177 20.66 -9.95 6.59
C CYS A 177 21.19 -11.10 7.43
#